data_a6eb84e0e715d837c137eebbd47a363d
#
_entry.id   a6eb84e0e715d837c137eebbd47a363d
#
_cell.length_a   1.000
_cell.length_b   1.000
_cell.length_c   1.000
_cell.angle_alpha   90.00
_cell.angle_beta   90.00
_cell.angle_gamma   90.00
#
_symmetry.space_group_name_H-M   'P 1'
#
loop_
_entity.id
_entity.type
_entity.pdbx_description
1 polymer ?
#
loop_
_entity_poly.entity_id
_entity_poly.type
_entity_poly.pdbx_seq_one_letter_code
_entity_poly.pdbx_strand_id
1 'polypeptide(L)'
;LIAGMACVCGAALLAGCGGDSGSKSGGEKQFLNIATGGTAGTYYPLGGALAELLNNNIKGMNASAQSTGASVANVNMLKDGSVDLAFIQNDIAYYAVNGSEMFKDNKVAGLRGLAALYPETIQFVTTADKGIKSIADLKGKKVAVGAAGSGAEANARQILAAYGITYDDIDERFLSF
;
A
#
# COMPACT_ATOMS: atom_id res chain seq x y z
N LEU A 1 7.14 -67.80 11.45
CA LEU A 1 8.11 -68.13 12.50
C LEU A 1 8.34 -66.96 13.42
N ILE A 2 7.76 -67.04 14.62
CA ILE A 2 8.34 -66.91 15.96
C ILE A 2 8.65 -65.47 16.38
N ALA A 3 8.00 -65.01 17.30
CA ALA A 3 7.84 -64.81 18.75
C ALA A 3 8.09 -63.32 19.05
N GLY A 4 7.31 -62.53 19.72
CA GLY A 4 6.77 -62.69 21.05
C GLY A 4 7.70 -62.13 22.11
N MET A 5 7.46 -60.89 22.61
CA MET A 5 7.74 -60.64 24.03
C MET A 5 7.05 -59.34 24.48
N ALA A 6 6.07 -59.52 25.33
CA ALA A 6 5.50 -58.50 26.16
C ALA A 6 6.47 -58.16 27.32
N CYS A 7 6.54 -56.92 27.70
CA CYS A 7 6.98 -56.54 29.04
C CYS A 7 6.12 -55.39 29.59
N VAL A 8 5.43 -55.78 30.64
CA VAL A 8 4.57 -54.96 31.50
C VAL A 8 5.45 -54.35 32.60
N CYS A 9 4.93 -53.26 33.17
CA CYS A 9 5.22 -52.67 34.47
C CYS A 9 5.96 -51.35 34.50
N GLY A 10 5.29 -50.41 35.10
CA GLY A 10 5.87 -49.35 35.87
C GLY A 10 4.97 -48.12 36.03
N ALA A 11 3.90 -48.26 36.81
CA ALA A 11 3.19 -47.10 37.34
C ALA A 11 4.05 -46.39 38.37
N ALA A 12 4.39 -45.13 38.15
CA ALA A 12 4.92 -44.25 39.18
C ALA A 12 4.03 -42.98 39.22
N LEU A 13 3.19 -42.96 40.23
CA LEU A 13 2.48 -41.77 40.73
C LEU A 13 3.53 -40.84 41.36
N LEU A 14 3.77 -39.70 40.76
CA LEU A 14 4.36 -38.55 41.42
C LEU A 14 3.38 -37.39 41.38
N ALA A 15 2.64 -37.28 42.50
CA ALA A 15 1.98 -36.05 42.86
C ALA A 15 3.06 -35.00 43.20
N GLY A 16 3.10 -33.92 42.47
CA GLY A 16 4.07 -32.83 42.64
C GLY A 16 3.43 -31.48 42.32
N CYS A 17 3.03 -30.82 43.37
CA CYS A 17 2.94 -29.38 43.61
C CYS A 17 2.35 -28.46 42.54
N GLY A 18 1.25 -27.84 42.99
CA GLY A 18 0.73 -26.61 42.37
C GLY A 18 1.81 -25.54 42.15
N GLY A 19 1.95 -25.19 40.88
CA GLY A 19 2.54 -23.95 40.46
C GLY A 19 1.43 -23.13 39.87
N ASP A 20 1.10 -22.06 40.58
CA ASP A 20 0.22 -20.98 40.14
C ASP A 20 0.79 -20.43 38.82
N SER A 21 0.33 -20.99 37.70
CA SER A 21 0.63 -20.45 36.37
C SER A 21 -0.26 -19.24 36.16
N GLY A 22 0.17 -18.13 36.75
CA GLY A 22 -0.36 -16.82 36.41
C GLY A 22 -0.25 -16.69 34.88
N SER A 23 -1.38 -16.92 34.21
CA SER A 23 -1.58 -16.63 32.80
C SER A 23 -1.28 -15.14 32.61
N LYS A 24 -0.03 -14.82 32.27
CA LYS A 24 0.30 -13.52 31.70
C LYS A 24 -0.43 -13.51 30.35
N SER A 25 -1.63 -12.91 30.36
CA SER A 25 -2.27 -12.42 29.17
C SER A 25 -1.34 -11.36 28.54
N GLY A 26 -0.30 -11.80 27.89
CA GLY A 26 0.42 -11.01 26.91
C GLY A 26 -0.53 -10.78 25.77
N GLY A 27 -1.11 -9.58 25.68
CA GLY A 27 -1.99 -9.24 24.57
C GLY A 27 -1.30 -9.61 23.27
N GLU A 28 -2.02 -10.31 22.42
CA GLU A 28 -1.56 -10.72 21.09
C GLU A 28 -1.07 -9.47 20.35
N LYS A 29 0.18 -9.49 19.87
CA LYS A 29 0.74 -8.36 19.11
C LYS A 29 -0.01 -8.29 17.79
N GLN A 30 -0.62 -7.15 17.52
CA GLN A 30 -1.27 -6.85 16.25
C GLN A 30 -0.30 -6.11 15.35
N PHE A 31 0.06 -6.69 14.22
CA PHE A 31 0.87 -6.04 13.18
C PHE A 31 -0.05 -5.35 12.19
N LEU A 32 0.31 -4.13 11.78
CA LEU A 32 -0.44 -3.36 10.82
C LEU A 32 0.51 -2.67 9.85
N ASN A 33 0.43 -3.06 8.59
CA ASN A 33 1.26 -2.52 7.51
C ASN A 33 0.48 -1.45 6.74
N ILE A 34 1.09 -0.28 6.58
CA ILE A 34 0.48 0.90 5.93
C ILE A 34 1.25 1.19 4.65
N ALA A 35 0.64 0.94 3.49
CA ALA A 35 1.22 1.30 2.20
C ALA A 35 1.11 2.81 1.95
N THR A 36 2.18 3.42 1.50
CA THR A 36 2.28 4.87 1.33
C THR A 36 2.66 5.25 -0.10
N GLY A 37 3.83 5.82 -0.33
CA GLY A 37 4.39 6.23 -1.60
C GLY A 37 5.90 6.39 -1.49
N GLY A 38 6.51 7.14 -2.39
CA GLY A 38 7.94 7.47 -2.30
C GLY A 38 8.26 8.23 -1.01
N THR A 39 9.46 8.06 -0.50
CA THR A 39 9.86 8.58 0.82
C THR A 39 9.91 10.11 0.91
N ALA A 40 10.06 10.80 -0.21
CA ALA A 40 10.01 12.28 -0.28
C ALA A 40 8.58 12.81 -0.58
N GLY A 41 7.61 11.92 -0.86
CA GLY A 41 6.21 12.28 -1.07
C GLY A 41 5.43 12.45 0.24
N THR A 42 4.23 13.02 0.14
CA THR A 42 3.39 13.33 1.30
C THR A 42 2.85 12.07 2.01
N TYR A 43 2.58 11.00 1.31
CA TYR A 43 2.03 9.77 1.89
C TYR A 43 2.95 9.14 2.95
N TYR A 44 4.25 9.11 2.68
CA TYR A 44 5.19 8.42 3.56
C TYR A 44 5.28 9.05 4.97
N PRO A 45 5.51 10.36 5.14
CA PRO A 45 5.52 10.98 6.45
C PRO A 45 4.15 10.91 7.16
N LEU A 46 3.04 11.01 6.42
CA LEU A 46 1.71 10.85 7.01
C LEU A 46 1.47 9.41 7.48
N GLY A 47 1.89 8.42 6.71
CA GLY A 47 1.81 7.01 7.10
C GLY A 47 2.67 6.71 8.34
N GLY A 48 3.87 7.32 8.42
CA GLY A 48 4.72 7.24 9.61
C GLY A 48 4.05 7.83 10.86
N ALA A 49 3.47 9.02 10.72
CA ALA A 49 2.73 9.67 11.83
C ALA A 49 1.50 8.84 12.26
N LEU A 50 0.77 8.25 11.30
CA LEU A 50 -0.35 7.36 11.61
C LEU A 50 0.13 6.09 12.34
N ALA A 51 1.21 5.48 11.88
CA ALA A 51 1.78 4.30 12.54
C ALA A 51 2.20 4.62 13.98
N GLU A 52 2.86 5.75 14.20
CA GLU A 52 3.23 6.22 15.54
C GLU A 52 2.01 6.45 16.42
N LEU A 53 0.99 7.12 15.91
CA LEU A 53 -0.27 7.36 16.63
C LEU A 53 -0.93 6.06 17.06
N LEU A 54 -1.01 5.07 16.17
CA LEU A 54 -1.59 3.76 16.47
C LEU A 54 -0.77 3.02 17.53
N ASN A 55 0.55 3.00 17.38
CA ASN A 55 1.46 2.35 18.33
C ASN A 55 1.40 2.95 19.74
N ASN A 56 1.24 4.26 19.83
CA ASN A 56 1.20 4.96 21.11
C ASN A 56 -0.17 4.85 21.82
N ASN A 57 -1.27 4.64 21.08
CA ASN A 57 -2.62 4.68 21.65
C ASN A 57 -3.30 3.30 21.72
N ILE A 58 -2.81 2.30 21.01
CA ILE A 58 -3.41 0.96 21.01
C ILE A 58 -2.43 -0.05 21.60
N LYS A 59 -2.77 -0.60 22.75
CA LYS A 59 -1.91 -1.57 23.43
C LYS A 59 -1.73 -2.82 22.59
N GLY A 60 -0.46 -3.19 22.34
CA GLY A 60 -0.10 -4.37 21.55
C GLY A 60 -0.04 -4.12 20.03
N MET A 61 -0.36 -2.90 19.57
CA MET A 61 -0.22 -2.51 18.17
C MET A 61 1.26 -2.40 17.77
N ASN A 62 1.56 -2.86 16.55
CA ASN A 62 2.85 -2.68 15.88
C ASN A 62 2.59 -2.28 14.42
N ALA A 63 2.26 -1.02 14.24
CA ALA A 63 2.02 -0.43 12.92
C ALA A 63 3.32 0.08 12.30
N SER A 64 3.45 -0.05 10.98
CA SER A 64 4.60 0.43 10.21
C SER A 64 4.19 0.99 8.86
N ALA A 65 4.84 2.08 8.43
CA ALA A 65 4.67 2.65 7.10
C ALA A 65 5.65 2.02 6.11
N GLN A 66 5.15 1.65 4.93
CA GLN A 66 5.95 1.08 3.85
C GLN A 66 5.99 2.04 2.66
N SER A 67 7.20 2.29 2.14
CA SER A 67 7.36 3.00 0.87
C SER A 67 6.93 2.11 -0.29
N THR A 68 6.15 2.65 -1.21
CA THR A 68 5.56 1.92 -2.34
C THR A 68 5.57 2.76 -3.62
N GLY A 69 5.03 2.19 -4.72
CA GLY A 69 4.71 2.91 -5.94
C GLY A 69 3.46 3.82 -5.86
N ALA A 70 2.87 3.99 -4.69
CA ALA A 70 1.66 4.76 -4.39
C ALA A 70 0.36 4.11 -4.93
N SER A 71 -0.65 4.90 -5.31
CA SER A 71 -2.07 4.54 -5.31
C SER A 71 -2.44 3.24 -6.01
N VAL A 72 -1.98 3.00 -7.24
CA VAL A 72 -2.32 1.76 -7.99
C VAL A 72 -1.63 0.54 -7.37
N ALA A 73 -0.34 0.70 -7.00
CA ALA A 73 0.41 -0.33 -6.31
C ALA A 73 -0.26 -0.66 -4.95
N ASN A 74 -0.68 0.35 -4.22
CA ASN A 74 -1.32 0.22 -2.92
C ASN A 74 -2.65 -0.52 -2.97
N VAL A 75 -3.47 -0.27 -3.99
CA VAL A 75 -4.71 -1.04 -4.23
C VAL A 75 -4.41 -2.51 -4.45
N ASN A 76 -3.39 -2.83 -5.25
CA ASN A 76 -3.00 -4.21 -5.49
C ASN A 76 -2.48 -4.89 -4.20
N MET A 77 -1.68 -4.20 -3.39
CA MET A 77 -1.18 -4.70 -2.11
C MET A 77 -2.31 -4.97 -1.11
N LEU A 78 -3.34 -4.10 -1.06
CA LEU A 78 -4.55 -4.36 -0.26
C LEU A 78 -5.32 -5.58 -0.76
N LYS A 79 -5.47 -5.69 -2.07
CA LYS A 79 -6.15 -6.83 -2.70
C LYS A 79 -5.46 -8.16 -2.38
N ASP A 80 -4.13 -8.16 -2.43
CA ASP A 80 -3.32 -9.37 -2.19
C ASP A 80 -3.14 -9.65 -0.69
N GLY A 81 -3.60 -8.77 0.20
CA GLY A 81 -3.45 -8.90 1.64
C GLY A 81 -2.02 -8.65 2.14
N SER A 82 -1.16 -8.01 1.34
CA SER A 82 0.22 -7.68 1.73
C SER A 82 0.28 -6.51 2.70
N VAL A 83 -0.76 -5.68 2.73
CA VAL A 83 -0.92 -4.55 3.66
C VAL A 83 -2.35 -4.46 4.15
N ASP A 84 -2.52 -3.80 5.29
CA ASP A 84 -3.80 -3.67 5.98
C ASP A 84 -4.47 -2.32 5.71
N LEU A 85 -3.66 -1.27 5.57
CA LEU A 85 -4.08 0.10 5.27
C LEU A 85 -3.27 0.66 4.12
N ALA A 86 -3.83 1.64 3.41
CA ALA A 86 -3.11 2.30 2.33
C ALA A 86 -3.60 3.74 2.10
N PHE A 87 -2.67 4.59 1.68
CA PHE A 87 -2.97 5.90 1.13
C PHE A 87 -3.25 5.75 -0.37
N ILE A 88 -4.39 6.25 -0.82
CA ILE A 88 -4.86 6.06 -2.19
C ILE A 88 -5.59 7.33 -2.64
N GLN A 89 -5.32 7.79 -3.87
CA GLN A 89 -6.11 8.83 -4.51
C GLN A 89 -7.56 8.34 -4.70
N ASN A 90 -8.53 9.25 -4.55
CA ASN A 90 -9.94 8.92 -4.60
C ASN A 90 -10.40 8.41 -5.96
N ASP A 91 -9.84 8.91 -7.06
CA ASP A 91 -10.10 8.46 -8.42
C ASP A 91 -9.59 7.02 -8.64
N ILE A 92 -8.38 6.71 -8.17
CA ILE A 92 -7.83 5.35 -8.24
C ILE A 92 -8.67 4.37 -7.41
N ALA A 93 -9.10 4.78 -6.21
CA ALA A 93 -10.02 3.99 -5.40
C ALA A 93 -11.36 3.75 -6.12
N TYR A 94 -11.89 4.77 -6.79
CA TYR A 94 -13.10 4.67 -7.61
C TYR A 94 -12.93 3.66 -8.75
N TYR A 95 -11.84 3.76 -9.52
CA TYR A 95 -11.56 2.82 -10.61
C TYR A 95 -11.42 1.38 -10.10
N ALA A 96 -10.76 1.18 -8.98
CA ALA A 96 -10.59 -0.13 -8.38
C ALA A 96 -11.93 -0.77 -7.96
N VAL A 97 -12.78 -0.01 -7.27
CA VAL A 97 -14.09 -0.50 -6.79
C VAL A 97 -15.05 -0.77 -7.94
N ASN A 98 -14.99 0.02 -9.01
CA ASN A 98 -15.88 -0.16 -10.18
C ASN A 98 -15.33 -1.14 -11.23
N GLY A 99 -14.03 -1.47 -11.18
CA GLY A 99 -13.39 -2.28 -12.21
C GLY A 99 -13.28 -1.54 -13.53
N SER A 100 -12.82 -0.31 -13.49
CA SER A 100 -12.63 0.56 -14.67
C SER A 100 -11.17 0.96 -14.83
N GLU A 101 -10.83 1.58 -15.95
CA GLU A 101 -9.48 2.02 -16.30
C GLU A 101 -8.44 0.90 -16.10
N MET A 102 -7.38 1.14 -15.33
CA MET A 102 -6.34 0.15 -15.04
C MET A 102 -6.83 -1.07 -14.25
N PHE A 103 -8.06 -1.04 -13.74
CA PHE A 103 -8.69 -2.15 -13.00
C PHE A 103 -9.82 -2.84 -13.77
N LYS A 104 -9.93 -2.65 -15.09
CA LYS A 104 -11.03 -3.16 -15.92
C LYS A 104 -11.29 -4.65 -15.71
N ASP A 105 -10.26 -5.46 -15.61
CA ASP A 105 -10.37 -6.91 -15.39
C ASP A 105 -9.90 -7.32 -13.99
N ASN A 106 -9.77 -6.36 -13.09
CA ASN A 106 -9.15 -6.53 -11.77
C ASN A 106 -9.92 -5.78 -10.66
N LYS A 107 -11.23 -5.86 -10.68
CA LYS A 107 -12.11 -5.17 -9.71
C LYS A 107 -11.77 -5.54 -8.25
N VAL A 108 -11.75 -4.52 -7.38
CA VAL A 108 -11.48 -4.64 -5.94
C VAL A 108 -12.69 -4.17 -5.14
N ALA A 109 -13.78 -4.93 -5.18
CA ALA A 109 -15.05 -4.56 -4.54
C ALA A 109 -14.99 -4.48 -3.01
N GLY A 110 -13.97 -5.11 -2.40
CA GLY A 110 -13.76 -5.14 -0.95
C GLY A 110 -13.12 -3.88 -0.36
N LEU A 111 -12.64 -2.95 -1.20
CA LEU A 111 -12.01 -1.71 -0.74
C LEU A 111 -12.98 -0.85 0.08
N ARG A 112 -12.51 -0.28 1.19
CA ARG A 112 -13.29 0.59 2.07
C ARG A 112 -12.51 1.86 2.39
N GLY A 113 -13.14 3.03 2.20
CA GLY A 113 -12.60 4.31 2.65
C GLY A 113 -12.79 4.49 4.16
N LEU A 114 -11.74 4.89 4.86
CA LEU A 114 -11.77 5.18 6.29
C LEU A 114 -11.82 6.69 6.54
N ALA A 115 -11.03 7.48 5.81
CA ALA A 115 -10.97 8.92 5.95
C ALA A 115 -10.49 9.58 4.64
N ALA A 116 -10.92 10.83 4.41
CA ALA A 116 -10.33 11.72 3.43
C ALA A 116 -9.41 12.69 4.18
N LEU A 117 -8.15 12.78 3.80
CA LEU A 117 -7.14 13.51 4.56
C LEU A 117 -6.89 14.91 4.00
N TYR A 118 -6.70 15.04 2.69
CA TYR A 118 -6.43 16.31 2.02
C TYR A 118 -6.73 16.23 0.51
N PRO A 119 -6.96 17.37 -0.18
CA PRO A 119 -7.11 17.40 -1.62
C PRO A 119 -5.76 17.23 -2.31
N GLU A 120 -5.72 16.42 -3.37
CA GLU A 120 -4.54 16.27 -4.24
C GLU A 120 -4.78 17.00 -5.55
N THR A 121 -4.27 18.22 -5.64
CA THR A 121 -4.41 19.05 -6.83
C THR A 121 -3.35 18.68 -7.86
N ILE A 122 -3.77 18.30 -9.07
CA ILE A 122 -2.85 18.04 -10.18
C ILE A 122 -2.22 19.35 -10.63
N GLN A 123 -0.89 19.38 -10.73
CA GLN A 123 -0.13 20.53 -11.18
C GLN A 123 0.84 20.12 -12.29
N PHE A 124 0.82 20.87 -13.39
CA PHE A 124 1.83 20.79 -14.44
C PHE A 124 2.86 21.88 -14.22
N VAL A 125 4.12 21.51 -14.07
CA VAL A 125 5.20 22.44 -13.79
C VAL A 125 6.28 22.31 -14.86
N THR A 126 6.71 23.44 -15.38
CA THR A 126 7.85 23.55 -16.30
C THR A 126 8.64 24.81 -16.00
N THR A 127 9.91 24.85 -16.42
CA THR A 127 10.71 26.08 -16.35
C THR A 127 10.43 26.97 -17.57
N ALA A 128 10.54 28.27 -17.40
CA ALA A 128 10.19 29.26 -18.42
C ALA A 128 11.00 29.11 -19.73
N ASP A 129 12.24 28.63 -19.63
CA ASP A 129 13.16 28.41 -20.74
C ASP A 129 12.73 27.28 -21.70
N LYS A 130 11.82 26.40 -21.28
CA LYS A 130 11.33 25.26 -22.11
C LYS A 130 10.31 25.66 -23.15
N GLY A 131 9.73 26.86 -23.04
CA GLY A 131 8.75 27.39 -24.00
C GLY A 131 7.43 26.60 -24.04
N ILE A 132 7.14 25.79 -23.02
CA ILE A 132 5.90 25.01 -22.88
C ILE A 132 4.83 25.92 -22.29
N LYS A 133 3.73 26.10 -23.00
CA LYS A 133 2.60 26.97 -22.60
C LYS A 133 1.28 26.19 -22.45
N SER A 134 1.23 24.98 -22.99
CA SER A 134 0.05 24.11 -22.96
C SER A 134 0.46 22.64 -22.92
N ILE A 135 -0.50 21.76 -22.63
CA ILE A 135 -0.27 20.31 -22.68
C ILE A 135 0.11 19.85 -24.10
N ALA A 136 -0.42 20.49 -25.13
CA ALA A 136 -0.11 20.14 -26.51
C ALA A 136 1.39 20.33 -26.86
N ASP A 137 2.07 21.24 -26.16
CA ASP A 137 3.50 21.51 -26.38
C ASP A 137 4.42 20.42 -25.83
N LEU A 138 3.87 19.42 -25.14
CA LEU A 138 4.61 18.31 -24.54
C LEU A 138 5.04 17.27 -25.58
N LYS A 139 4.48 17.27 -26.80
CA LYS A 139 4.91 16.35 -27.87
C LYS A 139 6.41 16.47 -28.16
N GLY A 140 7.12 15.34 -28.17
CA GLY A 140 8.57 15.27 -28.34
C GLY A 140 9.38 15.79 -27.14
N LYS A 141 8.76 16.10 -26.02
CA LYS A 141 9.44 16.56 -24.81
C LYS A 141 9.71 15.42 -23.83
N LYS A 142 10.69 15.64 -22.97
CA LYS A 142 10.97 14.79 -21.81
C LYS A 142 10.02 15.19 -20.68
N VAL A 143 9.17 14.26 -20.27
CA VAL A 143 8.11 14.52 -19.27
C VAL A 143 8.21 13.53 -18.10
N ALA A 144 8.37 14.05 -16.89
CA ALA A 144 8.24 13.25 -15.67
C ALA A 144 6.74 13.03 -15.39
N VAL A 145 6.30 11.79 -15.47
CA VAL A 145 4.87 11.42 -15.36
C VAL A 145 4.49 10.88 -13.98
N GLY A 146 5.44 10.80 -13.05
CA GLY A 146 5.26 10.19 -11.73
C GLY A 146 5.89 8.80 -11.63
N ALA A 147 5.79 8.18 -10.48
CA ALA A 147 6.29 6.82 -10.28
C ALA A 147 5.42 5.80 -11.02
N ALA A 148 6.02 4.74 -11.52
CA ALA A 148 5.28 3.62 -12.08
C ALA A 148 4.32 3.04 -11.04
N GLY A 149 3.04 2.88 -11.40
CA GLY A 149 2.00 2.42 -10.50
C GLY A 149 1.47 3.48 -9.52
N SER A 150 1.81 4.76 -9.71
CA SER A 150 1.24 5.86 -8.94
C SER A 150 -0.06 6.38 -9.54
N GLY A 151 -0.86 7.06 -8.71
CA GLY A 151 -2.00 7.80 -9.19
C GLY A 151 -1.60 9.01 -10.04
N ALA A 152 -0.47 9.64 -9.74
CA ALA A 152 0.09 10.74 -10.53
C ALA A 152 0.39 10.29 -11.97
N GLU A 153 0.96 9.10 -12.16
CA GLU A 153 1.20 8.52 -13.48
C GLU A 153 -0.12 8.23 -14.22
N ALA A 154 -1.10 7.66 -13.53
CA ALA A 154 -2.42 7.40 -14.11
C ALA A 154 -3.09 8.70 -14.57
N ASN A 155 -3.05 9.75 -13.77
CA ASN A 155 -3.58 11.06 -14.11
C ASN A 155 -2.81 11.70 -15.29
N ALA A 156 -1.48 11.61 -15.30
CA ALA A 156 -0.68 12.10 -16.42
C ALA A 156 -1.10 11.43 -17.74
N ARG A 157 -1.24 10.13 -17.75
CA ARG A 157 -1.71 9.37 -18.92
C ARG A 157 -3.09 9.81 -19.39
N GLN A 158 -4.04 9.95 -18.47
CA GLN A 158 -5.41 10.36 -18.80
C GLN A 158 -5.48 11.78 -19.35
N ILE A 159 -4.73 12.70 -18.75
CA ILE A 159 -4.70 14.10 -19.21
C ILE A 159 -4.03 14.18 -20.58
N LEU A 160 -2.89 13.53 -20.80
CA LEU A 160 -2.23 13.48 -22.10
C LEU A 160 -3.18 12.92 -23.17
N ALA A 161 -3.86 11.81 -22.87
CA ALA A 161 -4.82 11.20 -23.79
C ALA A 161 -5.98 12.14 -24.16
N ALA A 162 -6.47 12.97 -23.23
CA ALA A 162 -7.51 13.97 -23.50
C ALA A 162 -7.05 15.05 -24.50
N TYR A 163 -5.74 15.25 -24.65
CA TYR A 163 -5.13 16.13 -25.66
C TYR A 163 -4.60 15.38 -26.89
N GLY A 164 -4.95 14.09 -27.03
CA GLY A 164 -4.50 13.25 -28.15
C GLY A 164 -2.99 12.97 -28.13
N ILE A 165 -2.40 12.89 -26.95
CA ILE A 165 -0.98 12.58 -26.73
C ILE A 165 -0.89 11.23 -26.01
N THR A 166 -0.05 10.36 -26.53
CA THR A 166 0.29 9.09 -25.89
C THR A 166 1.75 9.11 -25.41
N TYR A 167 2.18 8.09 -24.72
CA TYR A 167 3.58 7.96 -24.33
C TYR A 167 4.53 7.76 -25.52
N ASP A 168 4.02 7.30 -26.68
CA ASP A 168 4.81 7.25 -27.93
C ASP A 168 5.11 8.65 -28.49
N ASP A 169 4.35 9.67 -28.08
CA ASP A 169 4.53 11.06 -28.51
C ASP A 169 5.50 11.86 -27.64
N ILE A 170 5.96 11.32 -26.51
CA ILE A 170 6.84 12.00 -25.53
C ILE A 170 8.00 11.08 -25.11
N ASP A 171 9.01 11.64 -24.43
CA ASP A 171 10.03 10.87 -23.71
C ASP A 171 9.62 10.81 -22.23
N GLU A 172 8.76 9.83 -21.88
CA GLU A 172 8.23 9.69 -20.54
C GLU A 172 9.30 9.25 -19.53
N ARG A 173 9.24 9.79 -18.33
CA ARG A 173 10.13 9.45 -17.23
C ARG A 173 9.33 9.08 -16.00
N PHE A 174 9.47 7.84 -15.57
CA PHE A 174 8.88 7.36 -14.33
C PHE A 174 9.82 7.72 -13.18
N LEU A 175 9.44 8.75 -12.42
CA LEU A 175 10.24 9.23 -11.30
C LEU A 175 9.42 9.14 -10.02
N SER A 176 10.01 8.55 -8.98
CA SER A 176 9.44 8.56 -7.62
C SER A 176 9.77 9.87 -6.91
N PHE A 177 8.93 10.22 -5.96
CA PHE A 177 9.18 11.33 -5.03
C PHE A 177 10.23 10.96 -4.00
#